data_dd01dd7e9f6307dad4f96c6e762f0c7b
#
_entry.id   dd01dd7e9f6307dad4f96c6e762f0c7b
#
_cell.length_a   1.000
_cell.length_b   1.000
_cell.length_c   1.000
_cell.angle_alpha   90.00
_cell.angle_beta   90.00
_cell.angle_gamma   90.00
#
_symmetry.space_group_name_H-M   'P 1'
#
loop_
_entity.id
_entity.type
_entity.pdbx_description
1 polymer ?
#
loop_
_entity_poly.entity_id
_entity_poly.type
_entity_poly.pdbx_seq_one_letter_code
_entity_poly.pdbx_strand_id
1 'polypeptide(L)'
;MAEALLIIDFQNDFTPPDGALAVPDGDRIAEPVNELAASPRFELVIATRDWHPPDHESFTERGGVWPEHCVRDTHGAELHPALDREERVDLVLDKGQDPATPGYSAFERPELGRLLRERGIDALTIAGLATDVCVRSTALDAIQEGYRVEIAGDATRGVDPAGSERALQEIRENGGRVAWAAASRTS
;
A
#
# COMPACT_ATOMS: atom_id res chain seq x y z
N MET A 1 11.62 -20.24 1.00
CA MET A 1 10.46 -19.52 0.43
C MET A 1 10.82 -18.06 0.45
N ALA A 2 10.85 -17.42 -0.72
CA ALA A 2 11.23 -16.03 -0.83
C ALA A 2 10.00 -15.11 -0.62
N GLU A 3 10.19 -14.04 0.11
CA GLU A 3 9.11 -13.14 0.51
C GLU A 3 9.48 -11.69 0.20
N ALA A 4 8.50 -10.91 -0.25
CA ALA A 4 8.64 -9.48 -0.45
C ALA A 4 7.69 -8.69 0.46
N LEU A 5 8.11 -7.48 0.82
CA LEU A 5 7.28 -6.46 1.46
C LEU A 5 6.79 -5.49 0.40
N LEU A 6 5.48 -5.28 0.34
CA LEU A 6 4.85 -4.20 -0.42
C LEU A 6 4.37 -3.12 0.55
N ILE A 7 4.91 -1.92 0.40
CA ILE A 7 4.50 -0.72 1.15
C ILE A 7 3.62 0.10 0.21
N ILE A 8 2.31 0.05 0.41
CA ILE A 8 1.32 0.64 -0.49
C ILE A 8 1.09 2.11 -0.11
N ASP A 9 1.40 3.00 -1.03
CA ASP A 9 0.97 4.40 -1.09
C ASP A 9 1.15 5.17 0.22
N PHE A 10 2.27 4.98 0.89
CA PHE A 10 2.60 5.78 2.08
C PHE A 10 3.12 7.16 1.64
N GLN A 11 2.18 8.02 1.22
CA GLN A 11 2.40 9.32 0.58
C GLN A 11 1.87 10.48 1.41
N ASN A 12 2.37 11.69 1.13
CA ASN A 12 1.98 12.89 1.86
C ASN A 12 0.47 13.18 1.77
N ASP A 13 -0.14 13.06 0.60
CA ASP A 13 -1.57 13.32 0.44
C ASP A 13 -2.48 12.34 1.19
N PHE A 14 -1.99 11.17 1.56
CA PHE A 14 -2.72 10.19 2.35
C PHE A 14 -2.46 10.27 3.86
N THR A 15 -1.70 11.27 4.31
CA THR A 15 -1.30 11.38 5.73
C THR A 15 -1.71 12.71 6.34
N PRO A 16 -2.17 12.72 7.62
CA PRO A 16 -2.38 13.96 8.37
C PRO A 16 -1.06 14.72 8.59
N PRO A 17 -1.12 16.05 8.90
CA PRO A 17 -2.34 16.86 8.99
C PRO A 17 -2.81 17.44 7.66
N ASP A 18 -1.95 17.53 6.64
CA ASP A 18 -2.17 18.39 5.48
C ASP A 18 -2.47 17.61 4.18
N GLY A 19 -2.54 16.29 4.23
CA GLY A 19 -2.83 15.46 3.07
C GLY A 19 -4.20 15.74 2.46
N ALA A 20 -4.26 15.88 1.14
CA ALA A 20 -5.50 16.19 0.42
C ALA A 20 -6.58 15.11 0.58
N LEU A 21 -6.17 13.88 0.83
CA LEU A 21 -7.02 12.71 1.10
C LEU A 21 -6.49 11.95 2.33
N ALA A 22 -6.27 12.69 3.43
CA ALA A 22 -5.66 12.14 4.63
C ALA A 22 -6.46 10.98 5.23
N VAL A 23 -5.80 9.84 5.39
CA VAL A 23 -6.32 8.69 6.09
C VAL A 23 -6.14 8.93 7.61
N PRO A 24 -7.18 8.72 8.44
CA PRO A 24 -7.03 8.88 9.88
C PRO A 24 -5.88 8.04 10.45
N ASP A 25 -4.99 8.67 11.23
CA ASP A 25 -3.78 8.05 11.79
C ASP A 25 -2.83 7.42 10.74
N GLY A 26 -2.92 7.83 9.48
CA GLY A 26 -2.11 7.28 8.39
C GLY A 26 -0.61 7.51 8.57
N ASP A 27 -0.21 8.59 9.21
CA ASP A 27 1.17 8.90 9.56
C ASP A 27 1.76 7.95 10.62
N ARG A 28 0.90 7.37 11.47
CA ARG A 28 1.33 6.47 12.56
C ARG A 28 1.81 5.10 12.11
N ILE A 29 1.67 4.78 10.82
CA ILE A 29 2.24 3.54 10.29
C ILE A 29 3.75 3.62 10.04
N ALA A 30 4.37 4.79 10.14
CA ALA A 30 5.78 5.01 9.83
C ALA A 30 6.71 4.05 10.59
N GLU A 31 6.56 3.99 11.93
CA GLU A 31 7.40 3.11 12.76
C GLU A 31 7.22 1.62 12.40
N PRO A 32 6.00 1.04 12.42
CA PRO A 32 5.82 -0.37 12.06
C PRO A 32 6.21 -0.70 10.61
N VAL A 33 6.05 0.22 9.66
CA VAL A 33 6.50 0.03 8.28
C VAL A 33 8.03 -0.02 8.21
N ASN A 34 8.73 0.90 8.88
CA ASN A 34 10.19 0.92 8.90
C ASN A 34 10.77 -0.31 9.61
N GLU A 35 10.15 -0.78 10.69
CA GLU A 35 10.53 -2.02 11.37
C GLU A 35 10.40 -3.24 10.43
N LEU A 36 9.30 -3.33 9.69
CA LEU A 36 9.12 -4.36 8.68
C LEU A 36 10.20 -4.26 7.59
N ALA A 37 10.40 -3.09 7.02
CA ALA A 37 11.36 -2.86 5.95
C ALA A 37 12.81 -3.16 6.38
N ALA A 38 13.14 -3.04 7.67
CA ALA A 38 14.42 -3.40 8.24
C ALA A 38 14.59 -4.91 8.47
N SER A 39 13.53 -5.69 8.36
CA SER A 39 13.56 -7.12 8.66
C SER A 39 14.30 -7.91 7.58
N PRO A 40 15.26 -8.78 7.94
CA PRO A 40 15.93 -9.66 6.99
C PRO A 40 15.04 -10.76 6.42
N ARG A 41 13.77 -10.81 6.82
CA ARG A 41 12.74 -11.72 6.31
C ARG A 41 12.47 -11.47 4.83
N PHE A 42 12.54 -10.21 4.41
CA PHE A 42 12.17 -9.82 3.06
C PHE A 42 13.39 -9.78 2.14
N GLU A 43 13.29 -10.49 1.03
CA GLU A 43 14.29 -10.49 -0.03
C GLU A 43 14.18 -9.22 -0.89
N LEU A 44 12.99 -8.61 -0.90
CA LEU A 44 12.69 -7.43 -1.70
C LEU A 44 11.68 -6.54 -0.96
N VAL A 45 11.95 -5.25 -0.91
CA VAL A 45 11.06 -4.22 -0.35
C VAL A 45 10.67 -3.25 -1.45
N ILE A 46 9.38 -3.21 -1.78
CA ILE A 46 8.83 -2.36 -2.83
C ILE A 46 7.85 -1.37 -2.21
N ALA A 47 8.02 -0.09 -2.48
CA ALA A 47 7.03 0.93 -2.18
C ALA A 47 6.26 1.28 -3.45
N THR A 48 4.95 1.45 -3.35
CA THR A 48 4.13 2.02 -4.42
C THR A 48 3.75 3.46 -4.10
N ARG A 49 3.43 4.20 -5.13
CA ARG A 49 2.78 5.50 -5.00
C ARG A 49 1.77 5.71 -6.12
N ASP A 50 0.65 6.33 -5.78
CA ASP A 50 -0.23 6.92 -6.77
C ASP A 50 0.48 8.08 -7.45
N TRP A 51 0.45 8.10 -8.77
CA TRP A 51 1.16 9.09 -9.58
C TRP A 51 0.25 9.56 -10.70
N HIS A 52 -0.84 10.22 -10.27
CA HIS A 52 -1.95 10.57 -11.16
C HIS A 52 -1.61 11.73 -12.09
N PRO A 53 -2.02 11.67 -13.36
CA PRO A 53 -2.05 12.85 -14.19
C PRO A 53 -3.12 13.84 -13.68
N PRO A 54 -3.00 15.16 -13.97
CA PRO A 54 -3.93 16.17 -13.47
C PRO A 54 -5.39 16.00 -13.94
N ASP A 55 -5.60 15.20 -14.97
CA ASP A 55 -6.92 14.93 -15.57
C ASP A 55 -7.48 13.54 -15.23
N HIS A 56 -6.99 12.93 -14.14
CA HIS A 56 -7.38 11.59 -13.75
C HIS A 56 -8.87 11.47 -13.43
N GLU A 57 -9.55 10.45 -13.97
CA GLU A 57 -11.01 10.28 -13.87
C GLU A 57 -11.50 9.96 -12.44
N SER A 58 -10.60 9.57 -11.52
CA SER A 58 -10.95 9.33 -10.12
C SER A 58 -11.30 10.61 -9.35
N PHE A 59 -10.92 11.79 -9.87
CA PHE A 59 -11.14 13.07 -9.22
C PHE A 59 -12.58 13.55 -9.36
N THR A 60 -13.12 14.14 -8.30
CA THR A 60 -14.51 14.65 -8.27
C THR A 60 -14.79 15.65 -9.38
N GLU A 61 -13.82 16.48 -9.74
CA GLU A 61 -13.91 17.43 -10.85
C GLU A 61 -14.01 16.76 -12.23
N ARG A 62 -13.68 15.47 -12.31
CA ARG A 62 -13.78 14.64 -13.51
C ARG A 62 -14.90 13.60 -13.45
N GLY A 63 -15.76 13.68 -12.40
CA GLY A 63 -16.85 12.74 -12.19
C GLY A 63 -16.50 11.52 -11.32
N GLY A 64 -15.30 11.47 -10.77
CA GLY A 64 -14.86 10.46 -9.82
C GLY A 64 -15.37 10.72 -8.40
N VAL A 65 -14.89 9.92 -7.47
CA VAL A 65 -15.37 9.93 -6.07
C VAL A 65 -14.37 10.55 -5.08
N TRP A 66 -13.15 10.82 -5.52
CA TRP A 66 -12.07 11.32 -4.67
C TRP A 66 -11.76 12.78 -4.94
N PRO A 67 -11.40 13.58 -3.93
CA PRO A 67 -10.76 14.88 -4.18
C PRO A 67 -9.46 14.69 -4.96
N GLU A 68 -8.99 15.75 -5.61
CA GLU A 68 -7.68 15.72 -6.26
C GLU A 68 -6.60 15.35 -5.25
N HIS A 69 -5.79 14.36 -5.56
CA HIS A 69 -4.72 13.83 -4.71
C HIS A 69 -3.63 13.18 -5.53
N CYS A 70 -2.45 13.07 -4.99
CA CYS A 70 -1.29 12.37 -5.58
C CYS A 70 -1.04 12.73 -7.04
N VAL A 71 -1.26 14.01 -7.40
CA VAL A 71 -0.95 14.50 -8.73
C VAL A 71 0.58 14.44 -8.93
N ARG A 72 1.01 13.82 -10.02
CA ARG A 72 2.42 13.64 -10.33
C ARG A 72 3.20 14.94 -10.25
N ASP A 73 4.45 14.85 -9.80
CA ASP A 73 5.37 15.94 -9.64
C ASP A 73 4.95 16.99 -8.57
N THR A 74 3.98 16.66 -7.71
CA THR A 74 3.62 17.48 -6.56
C THR A 74 4.16 16.89 -5.25
N HIS A 75 4.30 17.72 -4.23
CA HIS A 75 4.68 17.28 -2.89
C HIS A 75 3.70 16.24 -2.32
N GLY A 76 2.41 16.37 -2.61
CA GLY A 76 1.39 15.44 -2.15
C GLY A 76 1.61 14.02 -2.66
N ALA A 77 2.11 13.88 -3.88
CA ALA A 77 2.40 12.57 -4.50
C ALA A 77 3.71 11.93 -4.03
N GLU A 78 4.58 12.66 -3.33
CA GLU A 78 5.82 12.08 -2.81
C GLU A 78 5.55 11.11 -1.65
N LEU A 79 6.43 10.12 -1.52
CA LEU A 79 6.42 9.21 -0.37
C LEU A 79 6.64 10.01 0.92
N HIS A 80 5.97 9.59 1.99
CA HIS A 80 6.05 10.26 3.28
C HIS A 80 7.51 10.29 3.80
N PRO A 81 8.02 11.44 4.30
CA PRO A 81 9.42 11.60 4.68
C PRO A 81 9.84 10.74 5.87
N ALA A 82 8.90 10.23 6.67
CA ALA A 82 9.19 9.31 7.76
C ALA A 82 9.47 7.87 7.29
N LEU A 83 9.27 7.55 6.01
CA LEU A 83 9.70 6.27 5.45
C LEU A 83 11.21 6.28 5.23
N ASP A 84 11.92 5.29 5.78
CA ASP A 84 13.38 5.09 5.59
C ASP A 84 13.68 4.59 4.16
N ARG A 85 13.26 5.40 3.17
CA ARG A 85 13.25 5.02 1.76
C ARG A 85 14.64 4.66 1.23
N GLU A 86 15.62 5.52 1.47
CA GLU A 86 16.96 5.38 0.87
C GLU A 86 17.71 4.15 1.39
N GLU A 87 17.43 3.75 2.62
CA GLU A 87 18.13 2.64 3.27
C GLU A 87 17.38 1.31 3.15
N ARG A 88 16.04 1.35 2.90
CA ARG A 88 15.17 0.19 3.11
C ARG A 88 14.31 -0.18 1.92
N VAL A 89 14.13 0.69 0.92
CA VAL A 89 13.27 0.43 -0.23
C VAL A 89 14.11 0.17 -1.47
N ASP A 90 13.98 -1.04 -2.01
CA ASP A 90 14.74 -1.45 -3.21
C ASP A 90 14.15 -0.86 -4.49
N LEU A 91 12.84 -0.66 -4.54
CA LEU A 91 12.13 -0.17 -5.73
C LEU A 91 10.93 0.67 -5.33
N VAL A 92 10.73 1.78 -6.04
CA VAL A 92 9.47 2.55 -6.02
C VAL A 92 8.74 2.32 -7.33
N LEU A 93 7.46 1.97 -7.25
CA LEU A 93 6.60 1.68 -8.39
C LEU A 93 5.46 2.69 -8.46
N ASP A 94 5.41 3.46 -9.53
CA ASP A 94 4.33 4.42 -9.77
C ASP A 94 3.14 3.73 -10.44
N LYS A 95 1.94 3.93 -9.88
CA LYS A 95 0.67 3.40 -10.38
C LYS A 95 -0.37 4.51 -10.59
N GLY A 96 -1.52 4.18 -11.16
CA GLY A 96 -2.57 5.16 -11.43
C GLY A 96 -2.17 6.23 -12.44
N GLN A 97 -1.30 5.89 -13.38
CA GLN A 97 -0.79 6.82 -14.41
C GLN A 97 -1.71 6.93 -15.61
N ASP A 98 -2.57 5.95 -15.84
CA ASP A 98 -3.59 6.00 -16.89
C ASP A 98 -4.80 6.76 -16.34
N PRO A 99 -5.20 7.90 -16.97
CA PRO A 99 -6.32 8.70 -16.47
C PRO A 99 -7.65 7.94 -16.43
N ALA A 100 -7.82 6.88 -17.22
CA ALA A 100 -9.06 6.12 -17.34
C ALA A 100 -9.12 4.88 -16.44
N THR A 101 -8.07 4.57 -15.66
CA THR A 101 -8.06 3.43 -14.75
C THR A 101 -7.97 3.88 -13.30
N PRO A 102 -8.68 3.24 -12.36
CA PRO A 102 -8.67 3.65 -10.95
C PRO A 102 -7.30 3.66 -10.30
N GLY A 103 -6.41 2.75 -10.69
CA GLY A 103 -5.06 2.68 -10.17
C GLY A 103 -4.94 2.14 -8.74
N TYR A 104 -5.93 1.41 -8.23
CA TYR A 104 -5.93 0.96 -6.83
C TYR A 104 -4.89 -0.13 -6.54
N SER A 105 -4.79 -1.13 -7.41
CA SER A 105 -3.90 -2.27 -7.20
C SER A 105 -2.49 -2.01 -7.73
N ALA A 106 -1.48 -2.43 -6.97
CA ALA A 106 -0.10 -2.45 -7.45
C ALA A 106 0.09 -3.40 -8.65
N PHE A 107 -0.77 -4.40 -8.79
CA PHE A 107 -0.72 -5.36 -9.90
C PHE A 107 -1.27 -4.83 -11.22
N GLU A 108 -1.86 -3.62 -11.24
CA GLU A 108 -2.10 -2.93 -12.52
C GLU A 108 -0.80 -2.68 -13.29
N ARG A 109 0.34 -2.72 -12.59
CA ARG A 109 1.67 -2.62 -13.16
C ARG A 109 2.21 -4.03 -13.44
N PRO A 110 2.21 -4.47 -14.73
CA PRO A 110 2.68 -5.82 -15.10
C PRO A 110 4.13 -6.08 -14.70
N GLU A 111 4.92 -5.01 -14.54
CA GLU A 111 6.30 -5.08 -14.09
C GLU A 111 6.45 -5.69 -12.70
N LEU A 112 5.48 -5.44 -11.81
CA LEU A 112 5.49 -6.00 -10.46
C LEU A 112 5.44 -7.53 -10.51
N GLY A 113 4.42 -8.09 -11.14
CA GLY A 113 4.26 -9.54 -11.24
C GLY A 113 5.43 -10.22 -11.94
N ARG A 114 6.01 -9.59 -12.98
CA ARG A 114 7.22 -10.08 -13.64
C ARG A 114 8.40 -10.09 -12.69
N LEU A 115 8.68 -9.00 -11.99
CA LEU A 115 9.79 -8.89 -11.05
C LEU A 115 9.70 -9.92 -9.92
N LEU A 116 8.52 -10.08 -9.33
CA LEU A 116 8.28 -11.04 -8.27
C LEU A 116 8.55 -12.48 -8.73
N ARG A 117 8.11 -12.85 -9.93
CA ARG A 117 8.37 -14.17 -10.51
C ARG A 117 9.86 -14.38 -10.82
N GLU A 118 10.54 -13.40 -11.40
CA GLU A 118 11.98 -13.44 -11.71
C GLU A 118 12.84 -13.62 -10.44
N ARG A 119 12.37 -13.06 -9.30
CA ARG A 119 13.02 -13.22 -8.01
C ARG A 119 12.58 -14.47 -7.23
N GLY A 120 11.67 -15.27 -7.79
CA GLY A 120 11.16 -16.47 -7.13
C GLY A 120 10.37 -16.17 -5.86
N ILE A 121 9.79 -14.96 -5.76
CA ILE A 121 8.93 -14.56 -4.64
C ILE A 121 7.62 -15.34 -4.72
N ASP A 122 7.24 -15.98 -3.63
CA ASP A 122 6.00 -16.76 -3.49
C ASP A 122 5.09 -16.28 -2.35
N ALA A 123 5.56 -15.32 -1.56
CA ALA A 123 4.82 -14.73 -0.46
C ALA A 123 4.97 -13.20 -0.44
N LEU A 124 3.91 -12.53 -0.05
CA LEU A 124 3.85 -11.08 0.07
C LEU A 124 3.32 -10.69 1.45
N THR A 125 4.07 -9.85 2.15
CA THR A 125 3.54 -9.05 3.26
C THR A 125 3.18 -7.68 2.71
N ILE A 126 1.97 -7.21 3.02
CA ILE A 126 1.44 -5.93 2.53
C ILE A 126 1.17 -5.01 3.70
N ALA A 127 1.69 -3.81 3.62
CA ALA A 127 1.51 -2.69 4.54
C ALA A 127 1.13 -1.43 3.76
N GLY A 128 0.81 -0.34 4.43
CA GLY A 128 0.57 0.96 3.80
C GLY A 128 -0.87 1.42 3.85
N LEU A 129 -1.26 2.24 2.91
CA LEU A 129 -2.52 2.98 2.86
C LEU A 129 -3.28 2.75 1.55
N ALA A 130 -4.59 2.82 1.53
CA ALA A 130 -5.47 2.66 2.66
C ALA A 130 -5.95 1.21 2.73
N THR A 131 -6.18 0.70 3.93
CA THR A 131 -6.58 -0.69 4.17
C THR A 131 -7.76 -1.11 3.30
N ASP A 132 -8.78 -0.27 3.24
CA ASP A 132 -10.06 -0.51 2.57
C ASP A 132 -10.06 -0.16 1.07
N VAL A 133 -8.97 0.35 0.53
CA VAL A 133 -8.84 0.73 -0.88
C VAL A 133 -7.65 0.04 -1.56
N CYS A 134 -6.48 0.68 -1.61
CA CYS A 134 -5.33 0.18 -2.37
C CYS A 134 -4.69 -1.08 -1.76
N VAL A 135 -4.63 -1.15 -0.43
CA VAL A 135 -4.14 -2.37 0.28
C VAL A 135 -5.05 -3.55 -0.02
N ARG A 136 -6.38 -3.38 0.13
CA ARG A 136 -7.36 -4.41 -0.21
C ARG A 136 -7.24 -4.87 -1.66
N SER A 137 -7.25 -3.93 -2.60
CA SER A 137 -7.19 -4.26 -4.04
C SER A 137 -5.91 -5.00 -4.41
N THR A 138 -4.76 -4.54 -3.89
CA THR A 138 -3.47 -5.20 -4.11
C THR A 138 -3.45 -6.61 -3.51
N ALA A 139 -3.99 -6.78 -2.29
CA ALA A 139 -4.03 -8.07 -1.62
C ALA A 139 -4.89 -9.11 -2.38
N LEU A 140 -6.07 -8.70 -2.84
CA LEU A 140 -6.96 -9.59 -3.59
C LEU A 140 -6.35 -10.02 -4.93
N ASP A 141 -5.74 -9.08 -5.66
CA ASP A 141 -5.05 -9.39 -6.91
C ASP A 141 -3.85 -10.32 -6.67
N ALA A 142 -3.07 -10.07 -5.61
CA ALA A 142 -1.95 -10.93 -5.24
C ALA A 142 -2.41 -12.38 -4.95
N ILE A 143 -3.52 -12.54 -4.22
CA ILE A 143 -4.12 -13.85 -3.95
C ILE A 143 -4.56 -14.52 -5.25
N GLN A 144 -5.20 -13.78 -6.13
CA GLN A 144 -5.63 -14.28 -7.43
C GLN A 144 -4.46 -14.71 -8.34
N GLU A 145 -3.33 -14.01 -8.26
CA GLU A 145 -2.07 -14.35 -8.94
C GLU A 145 -1.34 -15.56 -8.30
N GLY A 146 -1.84 -16.06 -7.16
CA GLY A 146 -1.33 -17.26 -6.49
C GLY A 146 -0.29 -17.01 -5.41
N TYR A 147 -0.06 -15.77 -5.01
CA TYR A 147 0.83 -15.45 -3.88
C TYR A 147 0.18 -15.79 -2.54
N ARG A 148 0.99 -16.22 -1.58
CA ARG A 148 0.58 -16.22 -0.18
C ARG A 148 0.64 -14.79 0.34
N VAL A 149 -0.48 -14.29 0.87
CA VAL A 149 -0.61 -12.89 1.28
C VAL A 149 -0.82 -12.77 2.78
N GLU A 150 -0.05 -11.90 3.42
CA GLU A 150 -0.22 -11.48 4.80
C GLU A 150 -0.33 -9.95 4.85
N ILE A 151 -1.36 -9.44 5.53
CA ILE A 151 -1.48 -8.02 5.84
C ILE A 151 -0.84 -7.75 7.19
N ALA A 152 0.06 -6.79 7.26
CA ALA A 152 0.62 -6.29 8.51
C ALA A 152 -0.36 -5.31 9.16
N GLY A 153 -1.22 -5.82 10.07
CA GLY A 153 -2.35 -5.08 10.61
C GLY A 153 -1.96 -3.78 11.34
N ASP A 154 -0.82 -3.77 12.02
CA ASP A 154 -0.32 -2.58 12.72
C ASP A 154 0.27 -1.53 11.77
N ALA A 155 0.66 -1.96 10.58
CA ALA A 155 1.31 -1.15 9.54
C ALA A 155 0.34 -0.72 8.41
N THR A 156 -0.96 -0.71 8.67
CA THR A 156 -1.98 -0.22 7.74
C THR A 156 -3.05 0.59 8.46
N ARG A 157 -3.63 1.57 7.77
CA ARG A 157 -4.79 2.36 8.23
C ARG A 157 -5.76 2.54 7.07
N GLY A 158 -7.05 2.59 7.38
CA GLY A 158 -8.10 2.76 6.38
C GLY A 158 -8.81 4.09 6.47
N VAL A 159 -9.51 4.43 5.42
CA VAL A 159 -10.33 5.64 5.33
C VAL A 159 -11.49 5.58 6.32
N ASP A 160 -12.11 4.41 6.43
CA ASP A 160 -13.24 4.14 7.32
C ASP A 160 -12.99 2.87 8.15
N PRO A 161 -13.18 2.91 9.49
CA PRO A 161 -12.96 1.74 10.34
C PRO A 161 -13.81 0.52 9.94
N ALA A 162 -15.09 0.72 9.64
CA ALA A 162 -15.97 -0.38 9.23
C ALA A 162 -15.60 -0.91 7.84
N GLY A 163 -15.16 -0.03 6.93
CA GLY A 163 -14.62 -0.40 5.62
C GLY A 163 -13.34 -1.22 5.75
N SER A 164 -12.46 -0.81 6.63
CA SER A 164 -11.21 -1.53 6.92
C SER A 164 -11.46 -2.93 7.46
N GLU A 165 -12.39 -3.09 8.41
CA GLU A 165 -12.75 -4.40 8.95
C GLU A 165 -13.32 -5.33 7.86
N ARG A 166 -14.23 -4.81 7.03
CA ARG A 166 -14.77 -5.56 5.88
C ARG A 166 -13.69 -5.97 4.90
N ALA A 167 -12.75 -5.07 4.59
CA ALA A 167 -11.64 -5.36 3.69
C ALA A 167 -10.73 -6.47 4.23
N LEU A 168 -10.35 -6.39 5.50
CA LEU A 168 -9.53 -7.43 6.13
C LEU A 168 -10.27 -8.77 6.23
N GLN A 169 -11.58 -8.75 6.45
CA GLN A 169 -12.39 -9.96 6.45
C GLN A 169 -12.45 -10.59 5.05
N GLU A 170 -12.70 -9.80 4.00
CA GLU A 170 -12.71 -10.27 2.61
C GLU A 170 -11.37 -10.88 2.20
N ILE A 171 -10.25 -10.25 2.59
CA ILE A 171 -8.92 -10.80 2.36
C ILE A 171 -8.77 -12.18 3.01
N ARG A 172 -9.23 -12.36 4.26
CA ARG A 172 -9.20 -13.67 4.94
C ARG A 172 -10.07 -14.71 4.24
N GLU A 173 -11.26 -14.33 3.80
CA GLU A 173 -12.20 -15.21 3.09
C GLU A 173 -11.62 -15.69 1.73
N ASN A 174 -10.76 -14.90 1.12
CA ASN A 174 -10.04 -15.25 -0.10
C ASN A 174 -8.69 -15.97 0.14
N GLY A 175 -8.37 -16.31 1.38
CA GLY A 175 -7.18 -17.10 1.71
C GLY A 175 -5.96 -16.31 2.19
N GLY A 176 -6.08 -14.99 2.31
CA GLY A 176 -5.05 -14.15 2.92
C GLY A 176 -5.04 -14.24 4.45
N ARG A 177 -4.00 -13.70 5.07
CA ARG A 177 -3.84 -13.64 6.53
C ARG A 177 -3.72 -12.18 6.96
N VAL A 178 -4.05 -11.92 8.22
CA VAL A 178 -3.78 -10.63 8.88
C VAL A 178 -2.98 -10.92 10.13
N ALA A 179 -1.78 -10.38 10.19
CA ALA A 179 -0.89 -10.47 11.34
C ALA A 179 -0.91 -9.14 12.12
N TRP A 180 -0.93 -9.26 13.44
CA TRP A 180 -0.78 -8.14 14.37
C TRP A 180 0.48 -8.35 15.19
N ALA A 181 1.22 -7.30 15.48
CA ALA A 181 2.31 -7.40 16.44
C ALA A 181 1.77 -7.96 17.76
N ALA A 182 2.50 -8.89 18.35
CA ALA A 182 2.13 -9.38 19.67
C ALA A 182 2.12 -8.18 20.63
N ALA A 183 0.96 -7.91 21.27
CA ALA A 183 0.88 -6.87 22.28
C ALA A 183 2.03 -7.09 23.27
N SER A 184 2.91 -6.10 23.39
CA SER A 184 4.01 -6.13 24.34
C SER A 184 3.37 -6.37 25.71
N ARG A 185 3.56 -7.57 26.28
CA ARG A 185 3.13 -7.84 27.65
C ARG A 185 4.03 -7.00 28.52
N THR A 186 3.57 -5.81 28.85
CA THR A 186 4.11 -5.04 29.98
C THR A 186 3.83 -5.83 31.24
N SER A 187 4.88 -6.44 31.76
CA SER A 187 4.93 -7.02 33.10
C SER A 187 5.17 -5.91 34.10
#